data_16687e81b3c8b371ac133b5e709b5eb8
#
_entry.id   16687e81b3c8b371ac133b5e709b5eb8
#
_cell.length_a   1.000
_cell.length_b   1.000
_cell.length_c   1.000
_cell.angle_alpha   90.00
_cell.angle_beta   90.00
_cell.angle_gamma   90.00
#
_symmetry.space_group_name_H-M   'P 1'
#
loop_
_entity.id
_entity.type
_entity.pdbx_description
1 polymer ?
#
loop_
_entity_poly.entity_id
_entity_poly.type
_entity_poly.pdbx_seq_one_letter_code
_entity_poly.pdbx_strand_id
1 'polypeptide(L)'
;MADEKPRISVKNSGGVNIVEFADRKILEELSISEIGEELARVATGMGDVKMLLSFKNVEHLSSAALGMLIKLNKQVAEKKGQLKLSDISPPIYEVFKITRLYKLFSIYGTAREALADF
;
A
#
# COMPACT_ATOMS: atom_id res chain seq x y z
N MET A 1 -25.96 1.98 7.75
CA MET A 1 -25.81 1.56 7.49
C MET A 1 -25.06 0.91 7.00
N ALA A 2 -25.05 0.39 7.08
CA ALA A 2 -24.28 -0.48 6.89
C ALA A 2 -23.69 -0.84 5.62
N ASP A 3 -23.82 -0.06 4.70
CA ASP A 3 -23.27 -0.31 3.38
C ASP A 3 -21.89 0.25 3.18
N GLU A 4 -21.17 0.38 4.27
CA GLU A 4 -19.78 0.81 4.17
C GLU A 4 -18.97 -0.28 3.52
N LYS A 5 -18.54 -0.04 2.31
CA LYS A 5 -17.61 -0.94 1.65
C LYS A 5 -16.22 -0.73 2.22
N PRO A 6 -15.47 -1.80 2.46
CA PRO A 6 -14.08 -1.65 2.87
C PRO A 6 -13.31 -0.86 1.82
N ARG A 7 -12.45 0.02 2.25
CA ARG A 7 -11.61 0.79 1.33
C ARG A 7 -10.46 -0.04 0.79
N ILE A 8 -10.15 -1.12 1.45
CA ILE A 8 -9.11 -2.04 0.99
C ILE A 8 -9.65 -3.46 1.00
N SER A 9 -9.06 -4.28 0.15
CA SER A 9 -9.32 -5.71 0.09
C SER A 9 -8.02 -6.42 0.41
N VAL A 10 -8.07 -7.39 1.31
CA VAL A 10 -6.88 -8.11 1.75
C VAL A 10 -7.01 -9.58 1.44
N LYS A 11 -6.00 -10.13 0.78
CA LYS A 11 -5.91 -11.56 0.50
C LYS A 11 -4.57 -12.07 1.00
N ASN A 12 -4.55 -13.26 1.56
CA ASN A 12 -3.30 -13.88 1.98
C ASN A 12 -2.87 -14.91 0.93
N SER A 13 -1.61 -14.85 0.54
CA SER A 13 -1.02 -15.79 -0.40
C SER A 13 0.39 -16.14 0.09
N GLY A 14 0.57 -17.39 0.50
CA GLY A 14 1.89 -17.85 0.93
C GLY A 14 2.50 -17.07 2.09
N GLY A 15 1.66 -16.57 2.99
CA GLY A 15 2.13 -15.78 4.13
C GLY A 15 2.24 -14.28 3.86
N VAL A 16 1.94 -13.85 2.64
CA VAL A 16 1.96 -12.44 2.26
C VAL A 16 0.54 -11.91 2.21
N ASN A 17 0.28 -10.78 2.87
CA ASN A 17 -1.01 -10.10 2.75
C ASN A 17 -0.96 -9.16 1.54
N ILE A 18 -1.78 -9.47 0.54
CA ILE A 18 -1.89 -8.66 -0.67
C ILE A 18 -3.05 -7.70 -0.47
N VAL A 19 -2.77 -6.41 -0.51
CA VAL A 19 -3.76 -5.37 -0.31
C VAL A 19 -4.05 -4.68 -1.63
N GLU A 20 -5.33 -4.59 -1.98
CA GLU A 20 -5.78 -3.81 -3.13
C GLU A 20 -6.66 -2.67 -2.63
N PHE A 21 -6.58 -1.53 -3.29
CA PHE A 21 -7.37 -0.37 -2.94
C PHE A 21 -8.65 -0.34 -3.75
N ALA A 22 -9.77 -0.04 -3.09
CA ALA A 22 -11.06 0.04 -3.76
C ALA A 22 -11.22 1.33 -4.55
N ASP A 23 -10.59 2.41 -4.09
CA ASP A 23 -10.72 3.73 -4.70
C ASP A 23 -9.72 3.95 -5.83
N ARG A 24 -10.19 4.53 -6.93
CA ARG A 24 -9.32 4.94 -8.02
C ARG A 24 -8.54 6.20 -7.68
N LYS A 25 -9.16 7.06 -6.87
CA LYS A 25 -8.57 8.35 -6.46
C LYS A 25 -8.47 8.39 -4.96
N ILE A 26 -7.27 8.44 -4.46
CA ILE A 26 -7.00 8.50 -3.02
C ILE A 26 -6.56 9.91 -2.71
N LEU A 27 -7.52 10.81 -2.60
CA LEU A 27 -7.30 12.25 -2.49
C LEU A 27 -7.84 12.89 -1.22
N GLU A 28 -8.93 12.36 -0.68
CA GLU A 28 -9.60 12.98 0.47
C GLU A 28 -8.92 12.56 1.78
N GLU A 29 -8.67 13.55 2.64
CA GLU A 29 -8.00 13.30 3.91
C GLU A 29 -8.69 12.26 4.77
N LEU A 30 -10.02 12.29 4.82
CA LEU A 30 -10.75 11.31 5.62
C LEU A 30 -10.55 9.90 5.08
N SER A 31 -10.62 9.74 3.77
CA SER A 31 -10.39 8.43 3.14
C SER A 31 -8.97 7.94 3.40
N ILE A 32 -8.00 8.84 3.29
CA ILE A 32 -6.60 8.52 3.52
C ILE A 32 -6.37 8.07 4.96
N SER A 33 -6.99 8.77 5.90
CA SER A 33 -6.90 8.44 7.31
C SER A 33 -7.49 7.05 7.60
N GLU A 34 -8.65 6.77 7.03
CA GLU A 34 -9.31 5.47 7.18
C GLU A 34 -8.48 4.34 6.57
N ILE A 35 -7.96 4.56 5.38
CA ILE A 35 -7.09 3.59 4.72
C ILE A 35 -5.84 3.34 5.56
N GLY A 36 -5.23 4.40 6.06
CA GLY A 36 -4.04 4.28 6.89
C GLY A 36 -4.29 3.47 8.16
N GLU A 37 -5.43 3.69 8.80
CA GLU A 37 -5.80 2.92 9.99
C GLU A 37 -6.02 1.44 9.67
N GLU A 38 -6.68 1.14 8.55
CA GLU A 38 -6.90 -0.24 8.15
C GLU A 38 -5.59 -0.94 7.83
N LEU A 39 -4.68 -0.25 7.12
CA LEU A 39 -3.37 -0.82 6.79
C LEU A 39 -2.54 -1.06 8.06
N ALA A 40 -2.61 -0.14 9.02
CA ALA A 40 -1.91 -0.30 10.28
C ALA A 40 -2.44 -1.50 11.06
N ARG A 41 -3.75 -1.70 11.05
CA ARG A 41 -4.36 -2.86 11.72
C ARG A 41 -3.90 -4.17 11.08
N VAL A 42 -3.82 -4.21 9.76
CA VAL A 42 -3.32 -5.40 9.06
C VAL A 42 -1.88 -5.67 9.47
N ALA A 43 -1.05 -4.64 9.48
CA ALA A 43 0.36 -4.77 9.85
C ALA A 43 0.53 -5.23 11.31
N THR A 44 -0.24 -4.64 12.24
CA THR A 44 -0.11 -5.01 13.66
C THR A 44 -0.67 -6.38 13.98
N GLY A 45 -1.59 -6.88 13.15
CA GLY A 45 -2.19 -8.19 13.34
C GLY A 45 -1.33 -9.35 12.85
N MET A 46 -0.18 -9.07 12.24
CA MET A 46 0.70 -10.10 11.71
C MET A 46 1.87 -10.37 12.65
N GLY A 47 2.25 -11.64 12.76
CA GLY A 47 3.49 -12.01 13.45
C GLY A 47 4.68 -11.59 12.60
N ASP A 48 4.78 -12.14 11.39
CA ASP A 48 5.78 -11.72 10.40
C ASP A 48 5.07 -10.82 9.39
N VAL A 49 5.43 -9.54 9.39
CA VAL A 49 4.77 -8.58 8.52
C VAL A 49 5.31 -8.69 7.11
N LYS A 50 4.48 -9.21 6.21
CA LYS A 50 4.78 -9.26 4.78
C LYS A 50 3.56 -8.72 4.05
N MET A 51 3.68 -7.53 3.51
CA MET A 51 2.58 -6.83 2.85
C MET A 51 2.96 -6.42 1.44
N LEU A 52 2.05 -6.66 0.53
CA LEU A 52 2.15 -6.18 -0.84
C LEU A 52 0.97 -5.26 -1.09
N LEU A 53 1.24 -4.01 -1.43
CA LEU A 53 0.20 -3.06 -1.80
C LEU A 53 0.12 -3.00 -3.33
N SER A 54 -0.99 -3.47 -3.88
CA SER A 54 -1.23 -3.43 -5.32
C SER A 54 -2.01 -2.17 -5.67
N PHE A 55 -1.45 -1.36 -6.55
CA PHE A 55 -2.05 -0.11 -7.00
C PHE A 55 -2.78 -0.27 -8.34
N LYS A 56 -3.15 -1.50 -8.66
CA LYS A 56 -3.78 -1.83 -9.93
C LYS A 56 -4.98 -0.94 -10.28
N ASN A 57 -5.79 -0.63 -9.29
CA ASN A 57 -6.99 0.18 -9.52
C ASN A 57 -6.78 1.67 -9.23
N VAL A 58 -5.61 2.06 -8.75
CA VAL A 58 -5.36 3.43 -8.32
C VAL A 58 -4.85 4.27 -9.48
N GLU A 59 -5.52 5.39 -9.74
CA GLU A 59 -5.15 6.31 -10.82
C GLU A 59 -4.54 7.60 -10.29
N HIS A 60 -4.93 8.01 -9.09
CA HIS A 60 -4.46 9.25 -8.48
C HIS A 60 -4.20 9.10 -7.00
N LEU A 61 -3.09 9.70 -6.55
CA LEU A 61 -2.73 9.77 -5.13
C LEU A 61 -2.38 11.22 -4.79
N SER A 62 -2.84 11.68 -3.63
CA SER A 62 -2.44 12.99 -3.13
C SER A 62 -1.11 12.89 -2.37
N SER A 63 -0.51 14.03 -2.08
CA SER A 63 0.69 14.06 -1.25
C SER A 63 0.42 13.54 0.16
N ALA A 64 -0.79 13.77 0.67
CA ALA A 64 -1.19 13.20 1.97
C ALA A 64 -1.21 11.67 1.93
N ALA A 65 -1.67 11.10 0.81
CA ALA A 65 -1.66 9.65 0.64
C ALA A 65 -0.23 9.11 0.62
N LEU A 66 0.68 9.82 -0.03
CA LEU A 66 2.09 9.43 -0.04
C LEU A 66 2.67 9.48 1.38
N GLY A 67 2.30 10.51 2.16
CA GLY A 67 2.72 10.60 3.56
C GLY A 67 2.22 9.42 4.39
N MET A 68 1.00 8.99 4.14
CA MET A 68 0.42 7.84 4.80
C MET A 68 1.23 6.57 4.47
N LEU A 69 1.64 6.40 3.21
CA LEU A 69 2.44 5.25 2.80
C LEU A 69 3.83 5.27 3.45
N ILE A 70 4.43 6.44 3.56
CA ILE A 70 5.73 6.59 4.23
C ILE A 70 5.61 6.16 5.69
N LYS A 71 4.55 6.59 6.37
CA LYS A 71 4.31 6.23 7.75
C LYS A 71 4.12 4.71 7.90
N LEU A 72 3.37 4.11 6.99
CA LEU A 72 3.16 2.67 7.00
C LEU A 72 4.49 1.92 6.81
N ASN A 73 5.31 2.38 5.87
CA ASN A 73 6.61 1.77 5.62
C ASN A 73 7.48 1.78 6.87
N LYS A 74 7.44 2.89 7.59
CA LYS A 74 8.19 3.02 8.84
C LYS A 74 7.67 2.05 9.90
N GLN A 75 6.35 1.93 10.03
CA GLN A 75 5.73 1.02 10.98
C GLN A 75 6.10 -0.44 10.69
N VAL A 76 6.09 -0.81 9.42
CA VAL A 76 6.47 -2.17 9.00
C VAL A 76 7.94 -2.42 9.28
N ALA A 77 8.79 -1.44 9.00
CA ALA A 77 10.24 -1.56 9.27
C ALA A 77 10.54 -1.73 10.76
N GLU A 78 9.79 -1.04 11.61
CA GLU A 78 9.95 -1.16 13.06
C GLU A 78 9.64 -2.58 13.55
N LYS A 79 8.79 -3.29 12.83
CA LYS A 79 8.48 -4.69 13.11
C LYS A 79 9.38 -5.66 12.36
N LYS A 80 10.40 -5.15 11.69
CA LYS A 80 11.33 -5.93 10.87
C LYS A 80 10.60 -6.68 9.76
N GLY A 81 9.51 -6.08 9.27
CA GLY A 81 8.69 -6.66 8.21
C GLY A 81 9.15 -6.22 6.84
N GLN A 82 8.38 -6.65 5.85
CA GLN A 82 8.61 -6.31 4.45
C GLN A 82 7.36 -5.68 3.86
N LEU A 83 7.53 -4.55 3.21
CA LEU A 83 6.47 -3.86 2.49
C LEU A 83 6.92 -3.65 1.06
N LYS A 84 6.11 -4.12 0.11
CA LYS A 84 6.40 -3.95 -1.31
C LYS A 84 5.20 -3.34 -2.01
N LEU A 85 5.45 -2.65 -3.12
CA LEU A 85 4.42 -2.01 -3.93
C LEU A 85 4.46 -2.59 -5.33
N SER A 86 3.28 -2.71 -5.97
CA SER A 86 3.21 -3.21 -7.34
C SER A 86 2.11 -2.51 -8.13
N ASP A 87 2.18 -2.66 -9.45
CA ASP A 87 1.13 -2.22 -10.36
C ASP A 87 0.86 -0.71 -10.29
N ILE A 88 1.91 0.07 -10.05
CA ILE A 88 1.81 1.52 -9.99
C ILE A 88 1.73 2.06 -11.42
N SER A 89 0.72 2.91 -11.68
CA SER A 89 0.56 3.49 -13.01
C SER A 89 1.70 4.47 -13.32
N PRO A 90 2.02 4.69 -14.60
CA PRO A 90 3.10 5.59 -14.96
C PRO A 90 3.00 7.00 -14.37
N PRO A 91 1.83 7.66 -14.36
CA PRO A 91 1.73 8.99 -13.74
C PRO A 91 2.05 8.98 -12.25
N ILE A 92 1.65 7.93 -11.54
CA ILE A 92 1.94 7.83 -10.11
C ILE A 92 3.42 7.51 -9.89
N TYR A 93 3.98 6.66 -10.73
CA TYR A 93 5.40 6.33 -10.63
C TYR A 93 6.28 7.57 -10.84
N GLU A 94 5.86 8.48 -11.71
CA GLU A 94 6.56 9.75 -11.91
C GLU A 94 6.64 10.54 -10.60
N VAL A 95 5.56 10.53 -9.81
CA VAL A 95 5.56 11.20 -8.51
C VAL A 95 6.57 10.55 -7.57
N PHE A 96 6.65 9.23 -7.57
CA PHE A 96 7.65 8.51 -6.77
C PHE A 96 9.07 8.86 -7.20
N LYS A 97 9.29 9.07 -8.50
CA LYS A 97 10.60 9.45 -9.02
C LYS A 97 10.97 10.87 -8.62
N ILE A 98 10.05 11.82 -8.83
CA ILE A 98 10.29 13.24 -8.52
C ILE A 98 10.56 13.44 -7.03
N THR A 99 9.83 12.74 -6.17
CA THR A 99 10.00 12.84 -4.73
C THR A 99 11.09 11.91 -4.19
N ARG A 100 11.68 11.11 -5.05
CA ARG A 100 12.69 10.10 -4.70
C ARG A 100 12.16 9.01 -3.75
N LEU A 101 10.86 8.86 -3.65
CA LEU A 101 10.26 7.82 -2.83
C LEU A 101 10.55 6.42 -3.36
N TYR A 102 10.90 6.31 -4.65
CA TYR A 102 11.30 5.02 -5.21
C TYR A 102 12.52 4.41 -4.49
N LYS A 103 13.29 5.22 -3.77
CA LYS A 103 14.42 4.74 -2.99
C LYS A 103 13.99 4.16 -1.66
N LEU A 104 12.83 4.59 -1.17
CA LEU A 104 12.30 4.15 0.12
C LEU A 104 11.53 2.85 0.01
N PHE A 105 10.86 2.64 -1.11
CA PHE A 105 9.99 1.50 -1.32
C PHE A 105 10.57 0.51 -2.33
N SER A 106 10.27 -0.77 -2.11
CA SER A 106 10.55 -1.81 -3.10
C SER A 106 9.36 -1.87 -4.07
N ILE A 107 9.58 -1.42 -5.30
CA ILE A 107 8.51 -1.27 -6.29
C ILE A 107 8.70 -2.27 -7.42
N TYR A 108 7.63 -2.98 -7.75
CA TYR A 108 7.62 -4.00 -8.80
C TYR A 108 6.56 -3.68 -9.85
N GLY A 109 6.78 -4.15 -11.07
CA GLY A 109 5.83 -3.92 -12.15
C GLY A 109 4.51 -4.64 -11.95
N THR A 110 4.55 -5.85 -11.41
CA THR A 110 3.35 -6.65 -11.17
C THR A 110 3.38 -7.27 -9.79
N ALA A 111 2.20 -7.65 -9.29
CA ALA A 111 2.09 -8.36 -8.02
C ALA A 111 2.83 -9.69 -8.07
N ARG A 112 2.80 -10.36 -9.22
CA ARG A 112 3.49 -11.63 -9.40
C ARG A 112 4.99 -11.51 -9.18
N GLU A 113 5.59 -10.46 -9.77
CA GLU A 113 7.01 -10.21 -9.60
C GLU A 113 7.35 -9.90 -8.13
N ALA A 114 6.50 -9.09 -7.49
CA ALA A 114 6.70 -8.74 -6.09
C ALA A 114 6.62 -9.97 -5.18
N LEU A 115 5.63 -10.84 -5.42
CA LEU A 115 5.45 -12.04 -4.62
C LEU A 115 6.63 -13.01 -4.72
N ALA A 116 7.28 -13.05 -5.86
CA ALA A 116 8.44 -13.92 -6.06
C ALA A 116 9.62 -13.48 -5.20
N ASP A 117 9.61 -12.25 -4.72
CA ASP A 117 10.75 -11.65 -4.03
C ASP A 117 10.57 -11.53 -2.51
N PHE A 118 9.49 -12.02 -1.98
CA PHE A 118 9.25 -12.04 -0.54
C PHE A 118 9.99 -13.15 0.18
#